data_6c4978bfa97458197c228ccb9564cbe0
#
_entry.id   6c4978bfa97458197c228ccb9564cbe0
#
_cell.length_a   1.000
_cell.length_b   1.000
_cell.length_c   1.000
_cell.angle_alpha   90.00
_cell.angle_beta   90.00
_cell.angle_gamma   90.00
#
_symmetry.space_group_name_H-M   'P 1'
#
loop_
_entity.id
_entity.type
_entity.pdbx_description
1 polymer ?
#
loop_
_entity_poly.entity_id
_entity_poly.type
_entity_poly.pdbx_seq_one_letter_code
_entity_poly.pdbx_strand_id
1 'polypeptide(L)'
;DEVFSHLGFHWNYYSSCLFTNEFLLKINSKLIDCEDFEYKNPQLTDVDIFIMHPFFGRNNFTKKLKYPNPSKDTIDDLPKIAIIGDSFTDQIIYNIIHSTHSDNLERITFYDYFDVRKKVNPDGTYVNSPLVFDENLLEEIESNQVILIVLSDSNFPREINSNSFYGFHSFIKSYYAF
;
A
#
# COMPACT_ATOMS: atom_id res chain seq x y z
N ASP A 1 5.75 -20.83 1.61
CA ASP A 1 5.00 -19.88 2.45
C ASP A 1 3.80 -19.38 1.65
N GLU A 2 2.64 -19.28 2.30
CA GLU A 2 1.41 -18.85 1.65
C GLU A 2 1.45 -17.34 1.44
N VAL A 3 1.13 -16.87 0.24
CA VAL A 3 1.09 -15.43 -0.09
C VAL A 3 -0.09 -14.76 0.58
N PHE A 4 -1.22 -15.47 0.65
CA PHE A 4 -2.45 -15.00 1.29
C PHE A 4 -2.68 -15.76 2.59
N SER A 5 -3.35 -15.13 3.55
CA SER A 5 -3.84 -15.87 4.71
C SER A 5 -5.01 -16.77 4.31
N HIS A 6 -5.25 -17.87 5.04
CA HIS A 6 -6.33 -18.83 4.71
C HIS A 6 -7.73 -18.21 4.66
N LEU A 7 -7.94 -17.09 5.32
CA LEU A 7 -9.24 -16.44 5.47
C LEU A 7 -9.22 -14.96 5.06
N GLY A 8 -8.12 -14.55 4.44
CA GLY A 8 -7.95 -13.22 3.87
C GLY A 8 -7.79 -13.27 2.36
N PHE A 9 -8.30 -12.29 1.64
CA PHE A 9 -8.02 -12.12 0.22
C PHE A 9 -6.93 -11.06 -0.03
N HIS A 10 -6.50 -10.34 0.99
CA HIS A 10 -5.26 -9.55 0.93
C HIS A 10 -4.04 -10.45 1.16
N TRP A 11 -2.90 -10.07 0.61
CA TRP A 11 -1.65 -10.72 0.97
C TRP A 11 -1.36 -10.55 2.47
N ASN A 12 -0.62 -11.50 3.04
CA ASN A 12 -0.23 -11.37 4.44
C ASN A 12 0.95 -10.39 4.59
N TYR A 13 1.21 -9.93 5.81
CA TYR A 13 2.26 -8.94 6.09
C TYR A 13 3.66 -9.41 5.69
N TYR A 14 3.97 -10.69 5.80
CA TYR A 14 5.25 -11.24 5.38
C TYR A 14 5.43 -11.16 3.86
N SER A 15 4.42 -11.56 3.10
CA SER A 15 4.47 -11.49 1.64
C SER A 15 4.50 -10.06 1.13
N SER A 16 3.78 -9.15 1.78
CA SER A 16 3.85 -7.72 1.45
C SER A 16 5.23 -7.12 1.74
N CYS A 17 5.93 -7.59 2.79
CA CYS A 17 7.30 -7.19 3.06
C CYS A 17 8.25 -7.64 1.94
N LEU A 18 8.15 -8.87 1.48
CA LEU A 18 8.94 -9.36 0.35
C LEU A 18 8.68 -8.56 -0.92
N PHE A 19 7.40 -8.26 -1.21
CA PHE A 19 7.03 -7.40 -2.35
C PHE A 19 7.59 -5.98 -2.19
N THR A 20 7.51 -5.42 -0.99
CA THR A 20 8.10 -4.10 -0.69
C THR A 20 9.59 -4.10 -0.96
N ASN A 21 10.31 -5.17 -0.61
CA ASN A 21 11.73 -5.30 -0.92
C ASN A 21 12.01 -5.37 -2.42
N GLU A 22 11.20 -6.07 -3.21
CA GLU A 22 11.34 -6.07 -4.67
C GLU A 22 11.15 -4.65 -5.25
N PHE A 23 10.23 -3.88 -4.72
CA PHE A 23 10.04 -2.48 -5.08
C PHE A 23 11.26 -1.63 -4.67
N LEU A 24 11.70 -1.72 -3.41
CA LEU A 24 12.86 -0.98 -2.90
C LEU A 24 14.14 -1.29 -3.70
N LEU A 25 14.32 -2.54 -4.10
CA LEU A 25 15.43 -2.96 -4.97
C LEU A 25 15.38 -2.23 -6.33
N LYS A 26 14.20 -2.09 -6.92
CA LYS A 26 14.02 -1.39 -8.21
C LYS A 26 14.36 0.09 -8.15
N ILE A 27 14.19 0.72 -7.01
CA ILE A 27 14.52 2.13 -6.79
C ILE A 27 15.90 2.33 -6.14
N ASN A 28 16.71 1.26 -6.06
CA ASN A 28 18.04 1.24 -5.44
C ASN A 28 18.05 1.73 -3.97
N SER A 29 16.97 1.45 -3.24
CA SER A 29 16.87 1.74 -1.82
C SER A 29 17.29 0.55 -0.96
N LYS A 30 17.54 0.81 0.33
CA LYS A 30 17.91 -0.23 1.30
C LYS A 30 16.73 -1.15 1.58
N LEU A 31 17.01 -2.44 1.72
CA LEU A 31 15.98 -3.46 1.94
C LEU A 31 15.58 -3.57 3.41
N ILE A 32 14.34 -3.96 3.65
CA ILE A 32 13.79 -4.26 4.97
C ILE A 32 14.16 -5.70 5.34
N ASP A 33 14.50 -5.95 6.60
CA ASP A 33 14.69 -7.32 7.07
C ASP A 33 13.34 -7.99 7.31
N CYS A 34 12.85 -8.73 6.31
CA CYS A 34 11.61 -9.49 6.41
C CYS A 34 11.76 -10.79 7.20
N GLU A 35 12.98 -11.25 7.48
CA GLU A 35 13.25 -12.46 8.28
C GLU A 35 13.24 -12.16 9.79
N ASP A 36 13.35 -10.91 10.19
CA ASP A 36 13.01 -10.50 11.56
C ASP A 36 11.49 -10.40 11.69
N PHE A 37 10.85 -11.42 12.24
CA PHE A 37 9.40 -11.50 12.38
C PHE A 37 8.98 -12.17 13.69
N GLU A 38 7.75 -11.87 14.09
CA GLU A 38 7.07 -12.58 15.17
C GLU A 38 5.83 -13.34 14.67
N TYR A 39 5.46 -14.40 15.38
CA TYR A 39 4.21 -15.12 15.11
C TYR A 39 3.07 -14.54 15.95
N LYS A 40 2.12 -13.88 15.30
CA LYS A 40 0.92 -13.30 15.92
C LYS A 40 -0.36 -14.02 15.48
N ASN A 41 -1.43 -13.81 16.24
CA ASN A 41 -2.76 -14.17 15.77
C ASN A 41 -3.12 -13.29 14.56
N PRO A 42 -3.89 -13.83 13.59
CA PRO A 42 -4.33 -13.07 12.42
C PRO A 42 -4.97 -11.74 12.79
N GLN A 43 -4.62 -10.68 12.07
CA GLN A 43 -5.21 -9.35 12.21
C GLN A 43 -6.36 -9.16 11.20
N LEU A 44 -7.00 -7.99 11.21
CA LEU A 44 -8.19 -7.72 10.40
C LEU A 44 -8.04 -8.05 8.91
N THR A 45 -6.93 -7.65 8.30
CA THR A 45 -6.64 -7.89 6.88
C THR A 45 -6.37 -9.36 6.55
N ASP A 46 -6.01 -10.17 7.55
CA ASP A 46 -5.78 -11.61 7.37
C ASP A 46 -7.07 -12.43 7.44
N VAL A 47 -8.17 -11.80 7.87
CA VAL A 47 -9.45 -12.46 8.15
C VAL A 47 -10.64 -11.73 7.51
N ASP A 48 -10.38 -10.91 6.51
CA ASP A 48 -11.40 -10.09 5.86
C ASP A 48 -12.50 -10.90 5.17
N ILE A 49 -12.19 -12.07 4.58
CA ILE A 49 -13.24 -12.99 4.08
C ILE A 49 -14.17 -13.39 5.22
N PHE A 50 -13.62 -13.62 6.41
CA PHE A 50 -14.41 -14.01 7.57
C PHE A 50 -15.32 -12.87 8.09
N ILE A 51 -14.81 -11.63 8.06
CA ILE A 51 -15.59 -10.45 8.47
C ILE A 51 -16.79 -10.26 7.55
N MET A 52 -16.62 -10.52 6.25
CA MET A 52 -17.68 -10.41 5.26
C MET A 52 -18.67 -11.58 5.30
N HIS A 53 -18.25 -12.73 5.81
CA HIS A 53 -19.08 -13.95 5.88
C HIS A 53 -19.11 -14.53 7.29
N PRO A 54 -19.86 -13.90 8.24
CA PRO A 54 -19.86 -14.27 9.65
C PRO A 54 -20.39 -15.70 9.97
N PHE A 55 -20.86 -16.43 8.95
CA PHE A 55 -21.29 -17.83 9.10
C PHE A 55 -20.14 -18.82 9.31
N PHE A 56 -18.91 -18.44 8.99
CA PHE A 56 -17.73 -19.25 9.31
C PHE A 56 -17.34 -18.99 10.77
N GLY A 57 -17.68 -19.91 11.67
CA GLY A 57 -17.50 -19.74 13.11
C GLY A 57 -16.09 -19.30 13.56
N ARG A 58 -16.01 -18.41 14.52
CA ARG A 58 -14.79 -17.75 15.05
C ARG A 58 -13.72 -18.71 15.62
N ASN A 59 -13.98 -19.99 15.74
CA ASN A 59 -13.21 -20.89 16.60
C ASN A 59 -12.01 -21.58 15.95
N ASN A 60 -11.67 -21.30 14.68
CA ASN A 60 -10.63 -22.04 13.97
C ASN A 60 -9.35 -21.25 13.66
N PHE A 61 -9.14 -20.08 14.27
CA PHE A 61 -7.91 -19.30 14.08
C PHE A 61 -6.79 -19.81 14.99
N THR A 62 -6.32 -21.03 14.74
CA THR A 62 -5.23 -21.62 15.55
C THR A 62 -3.86 -21.38 14.92
N LYS A 63 -3.80 -21.04 13.63
CA LYS A 63 -2.53 -20.83 12.92
C LYS A 63 -2.07 -19.37 13.07
N LYS A 64 -0.95 -19.20 13.77
CA LYS A 64 -0.26 -17.91 13.83
C LYS A 64 0.37 -17.58 12.50
N LEU A 65 0.35 -16.30 12.12
CA LEU A 65 0.98 -15.78 10.90
C LEU A 65 2.28 -15.05 11.24
N LYS A 66 3.16 -14.96 10.23
CA LYS A 66 4.40 -14.18 10.33
C LYS A 66 4.10 -12.70 10.14
N TYR A 67 4.52 -11.88 11.11
CA TYR A 67 4.46 -10.43 11.03
C TYR A 67 5.87 -9.88 11.11
N PRO A 68 6.40 -9.26 10.05
CA PRO A 68 7.70 -8.62 10.09
C PRO A 68 7.76 -7.56 11.19
N ASN A 69 8.94 -7.44 11.80
CA ASN A 69 9.26 -6.39 12.76
C ASN A 69 10.10 -5.32 12.03
N PRO A 70 9.49 -4.40 11.28
CA PRO A 70 10.25 -3.39 10.56
C PRO A 70 11.06 -2.56 11.55
N SER A 71 12.38 -2.56 11.38
CA SER A 71 13.27 -1.73 12.18
C SER A 71 13.18 -0.30 11.67
N LYS A 72 12.83 0.63 12.54
CA LYS A 72 12.90 2.07 12.23
C LYS A 72 14.32 2.43 11.76
N ASP A 73 14.38 3.40 10.86
CA ASP A 73 15.63 3.95 10.33
C ASP A 73 16.43 2.98 9.44
N THR A 74 15.77 1.94 8.91
CA THR A 74 16.40 1.05 7.92
C THR A 74 16.60 1.76 6.59
N ILE A 75 15.64 2.60 6.18
CA ILE A 75 15.64 3.32 4.90
C ILE A 75 16.03 4.78 5.16
N ASP A 76 17.27 5.14 4.83
CA ASP A 76 17.83 6.47 5.07
C ASP A 76 17.67 7.41 3.87
N ASP A 77 17.54 6.89 2.66
CA ASP A 77 17.42 7.69 1.42
C ASP A 77 16.29 7.14 0.57
N LEU A 78 15.12 7.74 0.73
CA LEU A 78 13.93 7.42 -0.04
C LEU A 78 13.70 8.51 -1.08
N PRO A 79 13.56 8.18 -2.38
CA PRO A 79 13.12 9.15 -3.38
C PRO A 79 11.71 9.66 -3.06
N LYS A 80 11.29 10.75 -3.68
CA LYS A 80 9.91 11.19 -3.58
C LYS A 80 9.01 10.22 -4.33
N ILE A 81 8.06 9.59 -3.63
CA ILE A 81 7.24 8.48 -4.13
C ILE A 81 5.77 8.81 -4.08
N ALA A 82 5.08 8.60 -5.19
CA ALA A 82 3.62 8.47 -5.24
C ALA A 82 3.23 6.99 -5.26
N ILE A 83 2.42 6.55 -4.31
CA ILE A 83 1.85 5.21 -4.29
C ILE A 83 0.35 5.31 -4.59
N ILE A 84 -0.08 4.66 -5.66
CA ILE A 84 -1.46 4.72 -6.16
C ILE A 84 -2.03 3.30 -6.12
N GLY A 85 -3.15 3.11 -5.45
CA GLY A 85 -3.73 1.78 -5.42
C GLY A 85 -4.94 1.61 -4.51
N ASP A 86 -5.28 0.36 -4.30
CA ASP A 86 -6.35 -0.09 -3.42
C ASP A 86 -5.79 -0.61 -2.08
N SER A 87 -6.61 -1.28 -1.29
CA SER A 87 -6.24 -1.83 0.02
C SER A 87 -5.02 -2.77 0.02
N PHE A 88 -4.60 -3.28 -1.13
CA PHE A 88 -3.36 -4.05 -1.25
C PHE A 88 -2.11 -3.20 -1.01
N THR A 89 -2.21 -1.89 -1.15
CA THR A 89 -1.09 -0.97 -0.87
C THR A 89 -0.89 -0.71 0.62
N ASP A 90 -1.89 -0.92 1.47
CA ASP A 90 -1.83 -0.59 2.89
C ASP A 90 -0.66 -1.28 3.61
N GLN A 91 -0.43 -2.58 3.33
CA GLN A 91 0.69 -3.30 3.94
C GLN A 91 2.05 -2.88 3.39
N ILE A 92 2.12 -2.49 2.10
CA ILE A 92 3.35 -1.94 1.51
C ILE A 92 3.71 -0.63 2.20
N ILE A 93 2.73 0.26 2.33
CA ILE A 93 2.89 1.56 2.99
C ILE A 93 3.28 1.36 4.45
N TYR A 94 2.61 0.42 5.16
CA TYR A 94 2.99 0.04 6.51
C TYR A 94 4.48 -0.32 6.60
N ASN A 95 4.95 -1.23 5.75
CA ASN A 95 6.35 -1.65 5.74
C ASN A 95 7.31 -0.48 5.47
N ILE A 96 6.99 0.38 4.48
CA ILE A 96 7.84 1.53 4.14
C ILE A 96 7.87 2.53 5.31
N ILE A 97 6.71 2.92 5.86
CA ILE A 97 6.64 3.91 6.95
C ILE A 97 7.37 3.45 8.19
N HIS A 98 7.19 2.18 8.58
CA HIS A 98 7.82 1.64 9.80
C HIS A 98 9.31 1.35 9.64
N SER A 99 9.83 1.37 8.40
CA SER A 99 11.25 1.16 8.11
C SER A 99 11.98 2.44 7.70
N THR A 100 11.26 3.53 7.47
CA THR A 100 11.82 4.80 6.98
C THR A 100 12.09 5.76 8.14
N HIS A 101 13.22 6.46 8.08
CA HIS A 101 13.53 7.54 9.02
C HIS A 101 12.46 8.65 8.94
N SER A 102 12.07 9.22 10.08
CA SER A 102 11.00 10.22 10.19
C SER A 102 11.13 11.38 9.21
N ASP A 103 12.36 11.85 8.96
CA ASP A 103 12.64 12.99 8.07
C ASP A 103 12.38 12.70 6.59
N ASN A 104 12.21 11.42 6.23
CA ASN A 104 11.90 10.99 4.85
C ASN A 104 10.42 10.63 4.64
N LEU A 105 9.61 10.58 5.70
CA LEU A 105 8.20 10.19 5.59
C LEU A 105 7.37 11.17 4.76
N GLU A 106 7.70 12.47 4.79
CA GLU A 106 7.04 13.50 3.97
C GLU A 106 7.24 13.31 2.45
N ARG A 107 8.18 12.43 2.05
CA ARG A 107 8.44 12.10 0.65
C ARG A 107 7.45 11.08 0.09
N ILE A 108 6.54 10.56 0.92
CA ILE A 108 5.57 9.55 0.53
C ILE A 108 4.20 10.19 0.42
N THR A 109 3.59 10.10 -0.75
CA THR A 109 2.19 10.44 -0.97
C THR A 109 1.44 9.20 -1.42
N PHE A 110 0.30 8.94 -0.80
CA PHE A 110 -0.53 7.80 -1.11
C PHE A 110 -1.89 8.24 -1.64
N TYR A 111 -2.34 7.61 -2.72
CA TYR A 111 -3.62 7.84 -3.36
C TYR A 111 -4.47 6.58 -3.24
N ASP A 112 -5.36 6.59 -2.24
CA ASP A 112 -6.14 5.45 -1.82
C ASP A 112 -7.45 5.36 -2.61
N TYR A 113 -7.69 4.23 -3.26
CA TYR A 113 -8.88 3.95 -4.07
C TYR A 113 -9.22 5.03 -5.11
N PHE A 114 -8.27 5.88 -5.48
CA PHE A 114 -8.45 7.00 -6.42
C PHE A 114 -9.46 8.08 -5.95
N ASP A 115 -9.76 8.14 -4.66
CA ASP A 115 -10.69 9.15 -4.09
C ASP A 115 -10.11 9.92 -2.91
N VAL A 116 -9.09 9.39 -2.24
CA VAL A 116 -8.45 10.01 -1.10
C VAL A 116 -6.94 10.11 -1.31
N ARG A 117 -6.41 11.31 -1.14
CA ARG A 117 -4.97 11.55 -1.00
C ARG A 117 -4.59 11.52 0.46
N LYS A 118 -3.58 10.73 0.80
CA LYS A 118 -3.00 10.62 2.15
C LYS A 118 -1.54 11.08 2.10
N LYS A 119 -1.20 12.10 2.86
CA LYS A 119 0.20 12.50 3.12
C LYS A 119 0.64 11.96 4.46
N VAL A 120 1.86 11.45 4.50
CA VAL A 120 2.44 10.90 5.72
C VAL A 120 3.14 12.01 6.50
N ASN A 121 2.79 12.15 7.77
CA ASN A 121 3.48 13.06 8.69
C ASN A 121 4.76 12.42 9.26
N PRO A 122 5.70 13.20 9.80
CA PRO A 122 6.90 12.67 10.45
C PRO A 122 6.65 11.71 11.62
N ASP A 123 5.47 11.78 12.25
CA ASP A 123 5.04 10.85 13.31
C ASP A 123 4.42 9.56 12.79
N GLY A 124 4.32 9.38 11.47
CA GLY A 124 3.70 8.23 10.81
C GLY A 124 2.18 8.30 10.69
N THR A 125 1.54 9.37 11.14
CA THR A 125 0.11 9.59 10.94
C THR A 125 -0.18 10.09 9.53
N TYR A 126 -1.47 10.10 9.14
CA TYR A 126 -1.90 10.56 7.81
C TYR A 126 -2.72 11.83 7.90
N VAL A 127 -2.49 12.73 6.94
CA VAL A 127 -3.43 13.80 6.60
C VAL A 127 -4.20 13.37 5.35
N ASN A 128 -5.51 13.21 5.50
CA ASN A 128 -6.40 12.82 4.42
C ASN A 128 -6.99 14.05 3.74
N SER A 129 -7.08 14.04 2.42
CA SER A 129 -7.81 15.03 1.63
C SER A 129 -8.52 14.35 0.46
N PRO A 130 -9.71 14.84 0.04
CA PRO A 130 -10.35 14.37 -1.17
C PRO A 130 -9.41 14.49 -2.38
N LEU A 131 -9.44 13.51 -3.26
CA LEU A 131 -8.71 13.56 -4.51
C LEU A 131 -9.59 14.24 -5.57
N VAL A 132 -9.07 15.30 -6.16
CA VAL A 132 -9.72 15.98 -7.28
C VAL A 132 -8.84 15.80 -8.51
N PHE A 133 -9.44 15.32 -9.61
CA PHE A 133 -8.72 15.11 -10.88
C PHE A 133 -8.61 16.45 -11.62
N ASP A 134 -7.57 17.20 -11.32
CA ASP A 134 -7.25 18.50 -11.89
C ASP A 134 -5.75 18.64 -12.24
N GLU A 135 -5.36 19.79 -12.77
CA GLU A 135 -3.97 20.08 -13.12
C GLU A 135 -3.03 20.02 -11.91
N ASN A 136 -3.50 20.39 -10.72
CA ASN A 136 -2.67 20.36 -9.52
C ASN A 136 -2.32 18.91 -9.13
N LEU A 137 -3.25 17.96 -9.31
CA LEU A 137 -2.98 16.55 -9.10
C LEU A 137 -1.92 16.04 -10.07
N LEU A 138 -2.00 16.46 -11.34
CA LEU A 138 -1.02 16.08 -12.35
C LEU A 138 0.37 16.57 -11.98
N GLU A 139 0.51 17.86 -11.66
CA GLU A 139 1.77 18.46 -11.22
C GLU A 139 2.32 17.77 -9.97
N GLU A 140 1.45 17.42 -9.02
CA GLU A 140 1.85 16.68 -7.83
C GLU A 140 2.38 15.29 -8.17
N ILE A 141 1.71 14.53 -9.03
CA ILE A 141 2.15 13.20 -9.48
C ILE A 141 3.49 13.33 -10.22
N GLU A 142 3.60 14.26 -11.15
CA GLU A 142 4.83 14.51 -11.93
C GLU A 142 6.01 14.96 -11.06
N SER A 143 5.73 15.62 -9.94
CA SER A 143 6.77 16.03 -9.00
C SER A 143 7.45 14.85 -8.28
N ASN A 144 6.89 13.65 -8.36
CA ASN A 144 7.49 12.46 -7.76
C ASN A 144 8.56 11.85 -8.67
N GLN A 145 9.60 11.32 -8.06
CA GLN A 145 10.68 10.62 -8.77
C GLN A 145 10.28 9.19 -9.13
N VAL A 146 9.34 8.62 -8.35
CA VAL A 146 8.85 7.26 -8.53
C VAL A 146 7.34 7.23 -8.37
N ILE A 147 6.66 6.50 -9.25
CA ILE A 147 5.24 6.21 -9.13
C ILE A 147 5.07 4.69 -9.04
N LEU A 148 4.52 4.21 -7.94
CA LEU A 148 4.15 2.82 -7.74
C LEU A 148 2.64 2.67 -7.86
N ILE A 149 2.19 1.84 -8.79
CA ILE A 149 0.76 1.52 -8.97
C ILE A 149 0.54 0.07 -8.58
N VAL A 150 -0.33 -0.18 -7.61
CA VAL A 150 -0.68 -1.51 -7.13
C VAL A 150 -2.19 -1.67 -7.12
N LEU A 151 -2.67 -2.62 -7.88
CA LEU A 151 -4.11 -2.88 -8.05
C LEU A 151 -4.39 -4.36 -7.94
N SER A 152 -5.46 -4.71 -7.26
CA SER A 152 -6.02 -6.05 -7.38
C SER A 152 -6.77 -6.20 -8.70
N ASP A 153 -6.75 -7.39 -9.28
CA ASP A 153 -7.49 -7.73 -10.49
C ASP A 153 -9.01 -7.56 -10.32
N SER A 154 -9.52 -7.67 -9.09
CA SER A 154 -10.92 -7.40 -8.76
C SER A 154 -11.37 -5.96 -9.02
N ASN A 155 -10.44 -5.02 -9.11
CA ASN A 155 -10.74 -3.61 -9.36
C ASN A 155 -10.74 -3.23 -10.86
N PHE A 156 -10.26 -4.12 -11.74
CA PHE A 156 -10.24 -3.85 -13.17
C PHE A 156 -11.61 -3.76 -13.86
N PRO A 157 -12.65 -4.55 -13.52
CA PRO A 157 -13.92 -4.53 -14.24
C PRO A 157 -14.96 -3.55 -13.69
N ARG A 158 -14.59 -2.61 -12.80
CA ARG A 158 -15.55 -1.66 -12.24
C ARG A 158 -15.88 -0.55 -13.22
N GLU A 159 -17.14 -0.11 -13.18
CA GLU A 159 -17.68 0.94 -14.05
C GLU A 159 -16.79 2.21 -14.07
N ILE A 160 -16.75 2.86 -15.24
CA ILE A 160 -16.04 4.11 -15.47
C ILE A 160 -16.76 5.21 -14.70
N ASN A 161 -16.45 5.36 -13.43
CA ASN A 161 -16.80 6.55 -12.67
C ASN A 161 -15.52 7.36 -12.39
N SER A 162 -15.68 8.63 -12.05
CA SER A 162 -14.56 9.57 -11.84
C SER A 162 -13.54 9.08 -10.80
N ASN A 163 -13.97 8.27 -9.83
CA ASN A 163 -13.16 7.80 -8.71
C ASN A 163 -12.87 6.30 -8.86
N SER A 164 -12.30 5.91 -9.98
CA SER A 164 -11.91 4.53 -10.29
C SER A 164 -10.59 4.53 -11.05
N PHE A 165 -9.97 3.36 -11.17
CA PHE A 165 -8.79 3.21 -12.02
C PHE A 165 -9.04 3.72 -13.45
N TYR A 166 -10.19 3.46 -14.03
CA TYR A 166 -10.54 3.94 -15.39
C TYR A 166 -10.71 5.45 -15.43
N GLY A 167 -11.29 6.06 -14.41
CA GLY A 167 -11.37 7.52 -14.29
C GLY A 167 -9.99 8.15 -14.19
N PHE A 168 -9.14 7.61 -13.32
CA PHE A 168 -7.76 8.05 -13.19
C PHE A 168 -6.95 7.83 -14.49
N HIS A 169 -7.06 6.66 -15.11
CA HIS A 169 -6.41 6.38 -16.40
C HIS A 169 -6.88 7.36 -17.49
N SER A 170 -8.18 7.63 -17.56
CA SER A 170 -8.76 8.56 -18.55
C SER A 170 -8.26 10.00 -18.30
N PHE A 171 -8.18 10.39 -17.03
CA PHE A 171 -7.61 11.67 -16.64
C PHE A 171 -6.16 11.81 -17.10
N ILE A 172 -5.29 10.84 -16.75
CA ILE A 172 -3.89 10.84 -17.18
C ILE A 172 -3.78 10.85 -18.70
N LYS A 173 -4.55 10.01 -19.40
CA LYS A 173 -4.55 9.94 -20.85
C LYS A 173 -4.95 11.26 -21.52
N SER A 174 -5.86 12.03 -20.93
CA SER A 174 -6.30 13.32 -21.50
C SER A 174 -5.18 14.36 -21.52
N TYR A 175 -4.19 14.24 -20.64
CA TYR A 175 -3.06 15.16 -20.58
C TYR A 175 -1.87 14.71 -21.43
N TYR A 176 -1.61 13.41 -21.52
CA TYR A 176 -0.40 12.90 -22.18
C TYR A 176 -0.59 12.47 -23.64
N ALA A 177 -1.80 12.59 -24.20
CA ALA A 177 -2.09 12.33 -25.65
C ALA A 177 -1.35 11.09 -26.20
N PHE A 178 -1.53 9.91 -25.57
CA PHE A 178 -1.01 8.63 -26.06
C PHE A 178 -1.88 8.04 -27.16
#